data_5da8787186a352360ca1e160f3d9e6c7
#
_entry.id   5da8787186a352360ca1e160f3d9e6c7
#
_cell.length_a   1.000
_cell.length_b   1.000
_cell.length_c   1.000
_cell.angle_alpha   90.00
_cell.angle_beta   90.00
_cell.angle_gamma   90.00
#
_symmetry.space_group_name_H-M   'P 1'
#
loop_
_entity.id
_entity.type
_entity.pdbx_description
1 polymer ?
#
loop_
_entity_poly.entity_id
_entity_poly.type
_entity_poly.pdbx_seq_one_letter_code
_entity_poly.pdbx_strand_id
1 'polypeptide(L)'
;ELSEQADTLQANGFNAFYAMAKFGPKESGRYAVNAIALKSFFIDLDCGLEKAEAEEGYLTKEDAVHALEGFVENNDMPPPVVVDSGTGIHAYWMLEEDVPVADYLPYAEKWKALVLDQLLADPSVMADAARIMRCPDTLNYKTDPPSPSKVLSEEINEYSFDAFKEFLGEIELSEKEILA
;
A
#
# COMPACT_ATOMS: atom_id res chain seq x y z
N GLU A 1 21.71 1.63 2.76
CA GLU A 1 21.47 2.72 1.76
C GLU A 1 20.10 3.37 1.94
N LEU A 2 18.94 2.66 1.78
CA LEU A 2 17.62 3.29 1.98
C LEU A 2 17.37 3.67 3.44
N SER A 3 17.79 2.84 4.39
CA SER A 3 17.71 3.15 5.83
C SER A 3 18.53 4.38 6.19
N GLU A 4 19.76 4.50 5.70
CA GLU A 4 20.63 5.66 5.95
C GLU A 4 20.03 6.96 5.39
N GLN A 5 19.32 6.90 4.24
CA GLN A 5 18.61 8.04 3.69
C GLN A 5 17.39 8.40 4.54
N ALA A 6 16.65 7.42 5.03
CA ALA A 6 15.52 7.64 5.94
C ALA A 6 16.00 8.28 7.25
N ASP A 7 17.10 7.78 7.84
CA ASP A 7 17.72 8.33 9.06
C ASP A 7 18.16 9.78 8.85
N THR A 8 18.74 10.09 7.68
CA THR A 8 19.16 11.45 7.34
C THR A 8 17.95 12.41 7.26
N LEU A 9 16.84 11.98 6.64
CA LEU A 9 15.61 12.75 6.58
C LEU A 9 15.04 12.97 7.97
N GLN A 10 14.98 11.94 8.80
CA GLN A 10 14.46 11.99 10.17
C GLN A 10 15.30 12.92 11.06
N ALA A 11 16.63 12.86 10.97
CA ALA A 11 17.53 13.76 11.71
C ALA A 11 17.30 15.24 11.39
N ASN A 12 16.73 15.55 10.24
CA ASN A 12 16.38 16.91 9.82
C ASN A 12 14.88 17.24 10.00
N GLY A 13 14.11 16.40 10.67
CA GLY A 13 12.69 16.62 10.93
C GLY A 13 11.77 16.43 9.70
N PHE A 14 12.22 15.68 8.68
CA PHE A 14 11.44 15.42 7.49
C PHE A 14 10.75 14.05 7.54
N ASN A 15 9.56 13.97 6.95
CA ASN A 15 8.92 12.68 6.69
C ASN A 15 9.73 11.88 5.68
N ALA A 16 9.94 10.58 5.94
CA ALA A 16 10.59 9.66 5.04
C ALA A 16 9.56 8.80 4.30
N PHE A 17 9.69 8.75 2.97
CA PHE A 17 8.86 7.92 2.09
C PHE A 17 9.74 7.15 1.12
N TYR A 18 9.24 6.00 0.67
CA TYR A 18 9.85 5.22 -0.41
C TYR A 18 8.85 5.02 -1.55
N ALA A 19 9.36 4.89 -2.77
CA ALA A 19 8.55 4.61 -3.93
C ALA A 19 8.18 3.12 -4.00
N MET A 20 6.93 2.83 -4.35
CA MET A 20 6.44 1.45 -4.50
C MET A 20 6.93 0.80 -5.79
N ALA A 21 7.25 1.59 -6.80
CA ALA A 21 7.79 1.12 -8.05
C ALA A 21 9.31 1.35 -8.17
N LYS A 22 9.95 0.52 -8.98
CA LYS A 22 11.27 0.76 -9.55
C LYS A 22 11.14 1.74 -10.71
N PHE A 23 12.00 2.75 -10.74
CA PHE A 23 12.02 3.77 -11.80
C PHE A 23 13.26 3.67 -12.66
N GLY A 24 13.19 4.28 -13.83
CA GLY A 24 14.31 4.50 -14.72
C GLY A 24 15.40 5.41 -14.12
N PRO A 25 16.33 5.91 -14.95
CA PRO A 25 17.39 6.79 -14.49
C PRO A 25 16.85 7.99 -13.69
N LYS A 26 17.60 8.44 -12.69
CA LYS A 26 17.20 9.52 -11.77
C LYS A 26 16.72 10.79 -12.48
N GLU A 27 17.32 11.08 -13.63
CA GLU A 27 17.03 12.24 -14.47
C GLU A 27 15.61 12.23 -15.06
N SER A 28 15.02 11.04 -15.19
CA SER A 28 13.65 10.87 -15.73
C SER A 28 12.56 11.28 -14.73
N GLY A 29 12.90 11.38 -13.45
CA GLY A 29 11.96 11.71 -12.38
C GLY A 29 10.99 10.57 -12.04
N ARG A 30 10.31 10.73 -10.90
CA ARG A 30 9.35 9.74 -10.37
C ARG A 30 7.93 10.06 -10.89
N TYR A 31 7.71 9.82 -12.17
CA TYR A 31 6.38 9.90 -12.81
C TYR A 31 5.91 8.48 -13.18
N ALA A 32 4.60 8.25 -13.19
CA ALA A 32 4.03 6.93 -13.50
C ALA A 32 4.53 6.37 -14.85
N VAL A 33 4.72 7.23 -15.85
CA VAL A 33 5.25 6.87 -17.18
C VAL A 33 6.70 6.35 -17.14
N ASN A 34 7.45 6.66 -16.08
CA ASN A 34 8.84 6.24 -15.87
C ASN A 34 8.96 5.04 -14.92
N ALA A 35 7.85 4.56 -14.38
CA ALA A 35 7.83 3.36 -13.56
C ALA A 35 8.11 2.13 -14.43
N ILE A 36 9.00 1.26 -13.98
CA ILE A 36 9.45 0.08 -14.71
C ILE A 36 8.77 -1.18 -14.19
N ALA A 37 8.77 -1.38 -12.87
CA ALA A 37 8.23 -2.57 -12.23
C ALA A 37 7.75 -2.27 -10.82
N LEU A 38 6.83 -3.12 -10.31
CA LEU A 38 6.42 -3.15 -8.92
C LEU A 38 6.69 -4.54 -8.33
N LYS A 39 6.85 -4.60 -7.02
CA LYS A 39 7.12 -5.85 -6.28
C LYS A 39 6.16 -6.06 -5.11
N SER A 40 4.97 -5.46 -5.13
CA SER A 40 3.99 -5.60 -4.06
C SER A 40 2.61 -5.16 -4.51
N PHE A 41 1.56 -5.88 -4.09
CA PHE A 41 0.24 -5.30 -3.92
C PHE A 41 0.17 -4.61 -2.57
N PHE A 42 -0.55 -3.51 -2.46
CA PHE A 42 -0.56 -2.70 -1.24
C PHE A 42 -1.88 -1.93 -1.08
N ILE A 43 -2.19 -1.58 0.16
CA ILE A 43 -3.35 -0.75 0.53
C ILE A 43 -2.97 0.23 1.64
N ASP A 44 -3.74 1.30 1.75
CA ASP A 44 -3.66 2.31 2.80
C ASP A 44 -5.04 2.46 3.45
N LEU A 45 -5.11 2.21 4.76
CA LEU A 45 -6.31 2.34 5.58
C LEU A 45 -6.12 3.52 6.52
N ASP A 46 -6.69 4.66 6.17
CA ASP A 46 -6.66 5.85 7.00
C ASP A 46 -7.47 5.66 8.29
N CYS A 47 -7.02 6.25 9.39
CA CYS A 47 -7.69 6.18 10.69
C CYS A 47 -7.85 7.57 11.31
N GLY A 48 -8.88 7.68 12.15
CA GLY A 48 -9.21 8.88 12.91
C GLY A 48 -10.67 9.29 12.76
N LEU A 49 -11.14 10.13 13.69
CA LEU A 49 -12.54 10.54 13.74
C LEU A 49 -13.02 11.20 12.43
N GLU A 50 -12.23 12.09 11.87
CA GLU A 50 -12.55 12.81 10.63
C GLU A 50 -12.71 11.85 9.44
N LYS A 51 -11.86 10.82 9.35
CA LYS A 51 -11.94 9.79 8.31
C LYS A 51 -13.13 8.86 8.50
N ALA A 52 -13.42 8.48 9.73
CA ALA A 52 -14.57 7.64 10.06
C ALA A 52 -15.91 8.37 9.81
N GLU A 53 -16.01 9.67 10.16
CA GLU A 53 -17.20 10.48 9.90
C GLU A 53 -17.44 10.72 8.40
N ALA A 54 -16.38 10.76 7.60
CA ALA A 54 -16.46 10.89 6.14
C ALA A 54 -16.71 9.54 5.43
N GLU A 55 -16.74 8.42 6.14
CA GLU A 55 -16.78 7.06 5.58
C GLU A 55 -15.61 6.74 4.63
N GLU A 56 -14.45 7.38 4.86
CA GLU A 56 -13.22 7.25 4.07
C GLU A 56 -12.13 6.45 4.81
N GLY A 57 -12.41 5.96 6.01
CA GLY A 57 -11.46 5.22 6.84
C GLY A 57 -12.07 4.75 8.14
N TYR A 58 -11.24 4.33 9.07
CA TYR A 58 -11.63 3.71 10.32
C TYR A 58 -11.46 4.65 11.51
N LEU A 59 -12.25 4.43 12.59
CA LEU A 59 -12.13 5.26 13.78
C LEU A 59 -10.79 5.03 14.47
N THR A 60 -10.38 3.78 14.60
CA THR A 60 -9.13 3.38 15.24
C THR A 60 -8.28 2.48 14.33
N LYS A 61 -6.99 2.34 14.65
CA LYS A 61 -6.10 1.41 13.94
C LYS A 61 -6.48 -0.05 14.23
N GLU A 62 -6.99 -0.33 15.41
CA GLU A 62 -7.51 -1.65 15.80
C GLU A 62 -8.70 -2.04 14.93
N ASP A 63 -9.63 -1.12 14.65
CA ASP A 63 -10.75 -1.35 13.73
C ASP A 63 -10.25 -1.62 12.29
N ALA A 64 -9.24 -0.87 11.83
CA ALA A 64 -8.62 -1.07 10.52
C ALA A 64 -7.93 -2.44 10.40
N VAL A 65 -7.18 -2.85 11.42
CA VAL A 65 -6.54 -4.18 11.47
C VAL A 65 -7.58 -5.28 11.48
N HIS A 66 -8.63 -5.15 12.29
CA HIS A 66 -9.69 -6.15 12.34
C HIS A 66 -10.44 -6.29 10.99
N ALA A 67 -10.71 -5.16 10.32
CA ALA A 67 -11.30 -5.18 8.98
C ALA A 67 -10.36 -5.85 7.95
N LEU A 68 -9.06 -5.58 8.04
CA LEU A 68 -8.05 -6.20 7.19
C LEU A 68 -7.96 -7.71 7.41
N GLU A 69 -8.00 -8.18 8.67
CA GLU A 69 -8.03 -9.61 9.00
C GLU A 69 -9.26 -10.29 8.39
N GLY A 70 -10.44 -9.68 8.55
CA GLY A 70 -11.67 -10.16 7.92
C GLY A 70 -11.58 -10.21 6.39
N PHE A 71 -10.97 -9.21 5.77
CA PHE A 71 -10.73 -9.19 4.31
C PHE A 71 -9.84 -10.35 3.87
N VAL A 72 -8.74 -10.61 4.59
CA VAL A 72 -7.81 -11.71 4.32
C VAL A 72 -8.52 -13.06 4.44
N GLU A 73 -9.28 -13.27 5.53
CA GLU A 73 -10.02 -14.51 5.77
C GLU A 73 -11.12 -14.75 4.74
N ASN A 74 -11.93 -13.74 4.44
CA ASN A 74 -13.06 -13.85 3.51
C ASN A 74 -12.63 -14.16 2.07
N ASN A 75 -11.41 -13.81 1.70
CA ASN A 75 -10.87 -14.02 0.36
C ASN A 75 -9.84 -15.15 0.29
N ASP A 76 -9.66 -15.92 1.37
CA ASP A 76 -8.69 -17.03 1.43
C ASP A 76 -7.26 -16.56 1.05
N MET A 77 -6.92 -15.32 1.41
CA MET A 77 -5.65 -14.71 1.03
C MET A 77 -4.53 -15.03 2.03
N PRO A 78 -3.27 -15.05 1.56
CA PRO A 78 -2.15 -15.11 2.47
C PRO A 78 -2.02 -13.81 3.28
N PRO A 79 -1.43 -13.86 4.51
CA PRO A 79 -1.31 -12.68 5.36
C PRO A 79 -0.34 -11.65 4.76
N PRO A 80 -0.68 -10.35 4.80
CA PRO A 80 0.22 -9.28 4.36
C PRO A 80 1.26 -8.92 5.43
N VAL A 81 2.25 -8.16 5.02
CA VAL A 81 3.04 -7.35 5.96
C VAL A 81 2.21 -6.14 6.36
N VAL A 82 1.98 -5.98 7.65
CA VAL A 82 1.18 -4.88 8.22
C VAL A 82 2.10 -3.85 8.87
N VAL A 83 1.86 -2.58 8.57
CA VAL A 83 2.64 -1.45 9.07
C VAL A 83 1.70 -0.41 9.69
N ASP A 84 1.94 -0.03 10.94
CA ASP A 84 1.40 1.19 11.52
C ASP A 84 2.13 2.39 10.90
N SER A 85 1.43 3.23 10.15
CA SER A 85 2.00 4.42 9.50
C SER A 85 2.07 5.66 10.41
N GLY A 86 1.65 5.50 11.66
CA GLY A 86 1.48 6.58 12.62
C GLY A 86 0.06 7.14 12.65
N THR A 87 -0.62 7.25 11.52
CA THR A 87 -2.00 7.77 11.39
C THR A 87 -2.98 6.77 10.77
N GLY A 88 -2.51 5.59 10.37
CA GLY A 88 -3.32 4.56 9.74
C GLY A 88 -2.55 3.25 9.63
N ILE A 89 -3.06 2.34 8.83
CA ILE A 89 -2.50 1.00 8.60
C ILE A 89 -2.19 0.85 7.11
N HIS A 90 -0.95 0.50 6.80
CA HIS A 90 -0.59 0.00 5.47
C HIS A 90 -0.51 -1.52 5.50
N ALA A 91 -0.90 -2.16 4.41
CA ALA A 91 -0.67 -3.60 4.22
C ALA A 91 -0.02 -3.87 2.87
N TYR A 92 0.90 -4.81 2.85
CA TYR A 92 1.70 -5.15 1.68
C TYR A 92 1.74 -6.66 1.46
N TRP A 93 1.36 -7.10 0.27
CA TRP A 93 1.60 -8.46 -0.22
C TRP A 93 2.83 -8.41 -1.11
N MET A 94 3.98 -8.70 -0.53
CA MET A 94 5.27 -8.67 -1.23
C MET A 94 5.33 -9.77 -2.29
N LEU A 95 5.84 -9.45 -3.47
CA LEU A 95 6.01 -10.43 -4.55
C LEU A 95 7.45 -10.95 -4.59
N GLU A 96 7.61 -12.19 -5.01
CA GLU A 96 8.93 -12.84 -5.16
C GLU A 96 9.79 -12.14 -6.22
N GLU A 97 9.15 -11.53 -7.22
CA GLU A 97 9.82 -10.94 -8.37
C GLU A 97 9.34 -9.51 -8.69
N ASP A 98 10.18 -8.76 -9.38
CA ASP A 98 9.81 -7.48 -9.98
C ASP A 98 8.85 -7.74 -11.14
N VAL A 99 7.63 -7.22 -11.07
CA VAL A 99 6.61 -7.34 -12.12
C VAL A 99 6.61 -6.09 -13.00
N PRO A 100 6.82 -6.21 -14.32
CA PRO A 100 6.75 -5.07 -15.22
C PRO A 100 5.42 -4.31 -15.08
N VAL A 101 5.46 -2.98 -15.13
CA VAL A 101 4.27 -2.13 -14.93
C VAL A 101 3.13 -2.50 -15.87
N ALA A 102 3.43 -2.82 -17.13
CA ALA A 102 2.42 -3.20 -18.13
C ALA A 102 1.68 -4.49 -17.78
N ASP A 103 2.37 -5.43 -17.10
CA ASP A 103 1.79 -6.69 -16.66
C ASP A 103 1.07 -6.54 -15.31
N TYR A 104 1.56 -5.63 -14.45
CA TYR A 104 1.04 -5.38 -13.11
C TYR A 104 -0.27 -4.59 -13.11
N LEU A 105 -0.35 -3.47 -13.86
CA LEU A 105 -1.47 -2.53 -13.78
C LEU A 105 -2.85 -3.15 -14.02
N PRO A 106 -3.07 -4.05 -14.98
CA PRO A 106 -4.38 -4.67 -15.18
C PRO A 106 -4.88 -5.43 -13.93
N TYR A 107 -3.96 -6.03 -13.18
CA TYR A 107 -4.28 -6.72 -11.91
C TYR A 107 -4.38 -5.75 -10.74
N ALA A 108 -3.64 -4.64 -10.75
CA ALA A 108 -3.77 -3.59 -9.75
C ALA A 108 -5.16 -2.92 -9.79
N GLU A 109 -5.76 -2.76 -10.96
CA GLU A 109 -7.15 -2.28 -11.09
C GLU A 109 -8.16 -3.29 -10.52
N LYS A 110 -7.99 -4.58 -10.79
CA LYS A 110 -8.81 -5.63 -10.18
C LYS A 110 -8.62 -5.70 -8.67
N TRP A 111 -7.37 -5.57 -8.20
CA TRP A 111 -7.05 -5.46 -6.79
C TRP A 111 -7.76 -4.29 -6.12
N LYS A 112 -7.70 -3.11 -6.74
CA LYS A 112 -8.39 -1.91 -6.27
C LYS A 112 -9.89 -2.12 -6.18
N ALA A 113 -10.52 -2.70 -7.19
CA ALA A 113 -11.96 -2.99 -7.20
C ALA A 113 -12.35 -3.92 -6.04
N LEU A 114 -11.62 -5.03 -5.85
CA LEU A 114 -11.85 -5.97 -4.75
C LEU A 114 -11.72 -5.31 -3.38
N VAL A 115 -10.64 -4.53 -3.18
CA VAL A 115 -10.37 -3.87 -1.91
C VAL A 115 -11.46 -2.85 -1.57
N LEU A 116 -11.86 -2.01 -2.53
CA LEU A 116 -12.88 -0.97 -2.31
C LEU A 116 -14.30 -1.51 -2.13
N ASP A 117 -14.58 -2.74 -2.59
CA ASP A 117 -15.82 -3.43 -2.31
C ASP A 117 -15.95 -3.86 -0.84
N GLN A 118 -14.82 -4.12 -0.16
CA GLN A 118 -14.81 -4.73 1.17
C GLN A 118 -14.16 -3.87 2.27
N LEU A 119 -13.34 -2.89 1.91
CA LEU A 119 -12.58 -2.06 2.87
C LEU A 119 -12.72 -0.56 2.58
N LEU A 120 -12.65 0.23 3.63
CA LEU A 120 -12.52 1.69 3.54
C LEU A 120 -11.05 2.07 3.33
N ALA A 121 -10.53 1.79 2.12
CA ALA A 121 -9.15 2.07 1.74
C ALA A 121 -9.06 3.34 0.86
N ASP A 122 -7.90 4.00 0.87
CA ASP A 122 -7.65 5.15 -0.03
C ASP A 122 -7.63 4.68 -1.49
N PRO A 123 -8.64 5.09 -2.30
CA PRO A 123 -8.77 4.64 -3.68
C PRO A 123 -7.63 5.14 -4.60
N SER A 124 -6.89 6.16 -4.17
CA SER A 124 -5.80 6.76 -4.96
C SER A 124 -4.49 5.97 -4.88
N VAL A 125 -4.41 4.94 -4.01
CA VAL A 125 -3.15 4.26 -3.67
C VAL A 125 -2.86 3.08 -4.59
N MET A 126 -3.80 2.15 -4.73
CA MET A 126 -3.55 0.78 -5.17
C MET A 126 -3.09 0.60 -6.62
N ALA A 127 -3.61 1.40 -7.55
CA ALA A 127 -3.26 1.32 -8.98
C ALA A 127 -2.36 2.48 -9.45
N ASP A 128 -1.72 3.19 -8.52
CA ASP A 128 -0.80 4.28 -8.82
C ASP A 128 0.65 3.78 -8.89
N ALA A 129 1.19 3.64 -10.10
CA ALA A 129 2.59 3.26 -10.32
C ALA A 129 3.61 4.29 -9.80
N ALA A 130 3.20 5.52 -9.49
CA ALA A 130 4.07 6.55 -8.91
C ALA A 130 3.91 6.69 -7.39
N ARG A 131 3.15 5.79 -6.74
CA ARG A 131 2.86 5.86 -5.32
C ARG A 131 4.13 5.83 -4.47
N ILE A 132 4.09 6.64 -3.41
CA ILE A 132 5.04 6.57 -2.29
C ILE A 132 4.30 6.17 -1.02
N MET A 133 4.96 5.40 -0.19
CA MET A 133 4.46 4.98 1.11
C MET A 133 5.47 5.39 2.19
N ARG A 134 4.99 5.56 3.42
CA ARG A 134 5.85 5.94 4.55
C ARG A 134 6.84 4.84 4.89
N CYS A 135 8.10 5.21 5.12
CA CYS A 135 9.10 4.27 5.62
C CYS A 135 8.72 3.78 7.03
N PRO A 136 8.68 2.47 7.26
CA PRO A 136 8.65 1.93 8.62
C PRO A 136 9.86 2.39 9.44
N ASP A 137 9.75 2.30 10.77
CA ASP A 137 10.76 2.71 11.74
C ASP A 137 11.18 4.18 11.64
N THR A 138 10.26 5.03 11.16
CA THR A 138 10.42 6.48 11.10
C THR A 138 9.32 7.19 11.87
N LEU A 139 9.47 8.51 12.08
CA LEU A 139 8.45 9.34 12.69
C LEU A 139 7.54 9.98 11.61
N ASN A 140 6.25 9.97 11.88
CA ASN A 140 5.25 10.69 11.11
C ASN A 140 5.07 12.09 11.72
N TYR A 141 5.60 13.11 11.05
CA TYR A 141 5.51 14.50 11.48
C TYR A 141 4.19 15.19 11.09
N LYS A 142 3.19 14.45 10.61
CA LYS A 142 1.82 15.00 10.43
C LYS A 142 1.08 15.19 11.75
N THR A 143 1.54 14.55 12.82
CA THR A 143 0.97 14.65 14.16
C THR A 143 1.88 15.44 15.09
N ASP A 144 1.31 16.02 16.16
CA ASP A 144 2.05 16.68 17.22
C ASP A 144 1.59 16.09 18.59
N PRO A 145 2.45 15.37 19.32
CA PRO A 145 3.82 14.96 18.94
C PRO A 145 3.87 14.00 17.74
N PRO A 146 5.02 13.90 17.03
CA PRO A 146 5.18 12.96 15.91
C PRO A 146 4.91 11.52 16.31
N SER A 147 4.14 10.80 15.50
CA SER A 147 3.78 9.39 15.73
C SER A 147 4.81 8.44 15.11
N PRO A 148 5.21 7.35 15.80
CA PRO A 148 6.10 6.36 15.20
C PRO A 148 5.37 5.53 14.13
N SER A 149 6.07 5.24 13.03
CA SER A 149 5.69 4.21 12.07
C SER A 149 6.42 2.92 12.38
N LYS A 150 5.73 1.78 12.38
CA LYS A 150 6.29 0.48 12.81
C LYS A 150 5.74 -0.67 11.99
N VAL A 151 6.61 -1.65 11.69
CA VAL A 151 6.15 -2.96 11.23
C VAL A 151 5.48 -3.69 12.38
N LEU A 152 4.26 -4.18 12.16
CA LEU A 152 3.48 -4.94 13.15
C LEU A 152 3.59 -6.45 12.92
N SER A 153 3.86 -6.89 11.69
CA SER A 153 4.01 -8.31 11.35
C SER A 153 5.30 -8.88 11.91
N GLU A 154 5.24 -10.09 12.46
CA GLU A 154 6.40 -10.83 12.95
C GLU A 154 7.19 -11.48 11.80
N GLU A 155 6.50 -11.84 10.72
CA GLU A 155 7.08 -12.49 9.54
C GLU A 155 6.84 -11.65 8.29
N ILE A 156 7.83 -11.68 7.38
CA ILE A 156 7.74 -11.07 6.05
C ILE A 156 7.80 -12.21 5.04
N ASN A 157 6.67 -12.44 4.36
CA ASN A 157 6.56 -13.47 3.32
C ASN A 157 6.47 -12.82 1.95
N GLU A 158 7.03 -13.49 0.95
CA GLU A 158 6.91 -13.14 -0.46
C GLU A 158 6.00 -14.17 -1.16
N TYR A 159 5.25 -13.70 -2.16
CA TYR A 159 4.23 -14.48 -2.85
C TYR A 159 4.44 -14.43 -4.37
N SER A 160 4.08 -15.51 -5.05
CA SER A 160 4.14 -15.58 -6.50
C SER A 160 3.12 -14.62 -7.15
N PHE A 161 3.55 -13.85 -8.14
CA PHE A 161 2.64 -13.05 -8.96
C PHE A 161 1.62 -13.91 -9.72
N ASP A 162 2.00 -15.11 -10.12
CA ASP A 162 1.09 -16.05 -10.80
C ASP A 162 -0.09 -16.44 -9.91
N ALA A 163 0.14 -16.67 -8.61
CA ALA A 163 -0.94 -16.93 -7.66
C ALA A 163 -1.91 -15.73 -7.55
N PHE A 164 -1.39 -14.50 -7.53
CA PHE A 164 -2.23 -13.30 -7.56
C PHE A 164 -2.99 -13.14 -8.88
N LYS A 165 -2.38 -13.48 -10.03
CA LYS A 165 -3.07 -13.46 -11.32
C LYS A 165 -4.23 -14.45 -11.37
N GLU A 166 -4.04 -15.65 -10.83
CA GLU A 166 -5.09 -16.66 -10.75
C GLU A 166 -6.26 -16.16 -9.89
N PHE A 167 -5.96 -15.70 -8.67
CA PHE A 167 -6.94 -15.15 -7.75
C PHE A 167 -7.67 -13.92 -8.33
N LEU A 168 -6.96 -12.90 -8.81
CA LEU A 168 -7.54 -11.68 -9.35
C LEU A 168 -8.15 -11.88 -10.75
N GLY A 169 -7.74 -12.91 -11.48
CA GLY A 169 -8.26 -13.24 -12.80
C GLY A 169 -9.76 -13.54 -12.79
N GLU A 170 -10.28 -14.06 -11.68
CA GLU A 170 -11.70 -14.35 -11.48
C GLU A 170 -12.56 -13.08 -11.23
N ILE A 171 -11.93 -11.96 -10.91
CA ILE A 171 -12.63 -10.69 -10.63
C ILE A 171 -12.97 -9.98 -11.94
N GLU A 172 -14.25 -9.74 -12.18
CA GLU A 172 -14.74 -8.94 -13.29
C GLU A 172 -14.81 -7.47 -12.89
N LEU A 173 -14.19 -6.59 -13.71
CA LEU A 173 -14.33 -5.15 -13.55
C LEU A 173 -15.65 -4.66 -14.19
N SER A 174 -16.36 -3.80 -13.50
CA SER A 174 -17.52 -3.11 -14.06
C SER A 174 -17.10 -2.11 -15.15
N GLU A 175 -18.02 -1.75 -16.06
CA GLU A 175 -17.76 -0.75 -17.11
C GLU A 175 -17.28 0.59 -16.54
N LYS A 176 -17.72 0.96 -15.33
CA LYS A 176 -17.27 2.17 -14.63
C LYS A 176 -15.82 2.10 -14.17
N GLU A 177 -15.36 0.93 -13.73
CA GLU A 177 -14.00 0.71 -13.24
C GLU A 177 -13.00 0.61 -14.39
N ILE A 178 -13.44 0.18 -15.57
CA ILE A 178 -12.62 0.13 -16.79
C ILE A 178 -12.37 1.53 -17.37
N LEU A 179 -13.28 2.49 -17.13
CA LEU A 179 -13.24 3.83 -17.70
C LEU A 179 -12.72 4.91 -16.73
N ALA A 180 -12.42 4.54 -15.49
CA ALA A 180 -11.91 5.44 -14.46
C ALA A 180 -10.39 5.46 -14.43
#